data_3668bed2255f30174d45ba3b5a731a56
#
_entry.id   3668bed2255f30174d45ba3b5a731a56
#
_cell.length_a   1.000
_cell.length_b   1.000
_cell.length_c   1.000
_cell.angle_alpha   90.00
_cell.angle_beta   90.00
_cell.angle_gamma   90.00
#
_symmetry.space_group_name_H-M   'P 1'
#
loop_
_entity.id
_entity.type
_entity.pdbx_description
1 polymer ?
#
loop_
_entity_poly.entity_id
_entity_poly.type
_entity_poly.pdbx_seq_one_letter_code
_entity_poly.pdbx_strand_id
1 'polypeptide(L)'
;GSEIIALGRITTFSGQSRYQLIVNDIFPSGEGALMALFQKRKEMFLKEGLFDEMRKKSLPFLPEVIGVITSESGAVFQDILHRLEERLPRKVILWSVPVQGQDSAQKVVEAINGFNSFGSHQKAKKPDLLIVARGGGSLEDLWSFNEEIVVRSVANSKIPIISAIGHETDTTLI
;
A
#
# COMPACT_ATOMS: atom_id res chain seq x y z
N GLY A 1 3.63 -29.14 8.73
CA GLY A 1 4.11 -28.82 7.39
C GLY A 1 3.25 -27.70 6.80
N SER A 2 3.88 -26.76 6.11
CA SER A 2 3.15 -25.71 5.40
C SER A 2 2.64 -26.25 4.06
N GLU A 3 1.44 -25.88 3.67
CA GLU A 3 0.88 -26.15 2.36
C GLU A 3 1.36 -25.07 1.38
N ILE A 4 1.83 -25.47 0.21
CA ILE A 4 2.35 -24.54 -0.81
C ILE A 4 1.67 -24.77 -2.17
N ILE A 5 1.57 -23.71 -2.96
CA ILE A 5 1.23 -23.77 -4.38
C ILE A 5 2.51 -23.53 -5.17
N ALA A 6 2.89 -24.53 -6.00
CA ALA A 6 4.03 -24.40 -6.87
C ALA A 6 3.55 -24.25 -8.33
N LEU A 7 3.96 -23.16 -8.99
CA LEU A 7 3.75 -22.97 -10.42
C LEU A 7 4.99 -23.43 -11.18
N GLY A 8 4.78 -24.30 -12.17
CA GLY A 8 5.88 -24.82 -12.94
C GLY A 8 5.42 -25.70 -14.11
N ARG A 9 6.36 -26.28 -14.79
CA ARG A 9 6.10 -27.23 -15.88
C ARG A 9 6.49 -28.64 -15.49
N ILE A 10 5.66 -29.62 -15.83
CA ILE A 10 5.97 -31.02 -15.68
C ILE A 10 6.86 -31.45 -16.84
N THR A 11 7.96 -32.16 -16.54
CA THR A 11 8.88 -32.74 -17.51
C THR A 11 9.24 -34.14 -17.11
N THR A 12 9.79 -34.91 -18.04
CA THR A 12 10.32 -36.24 -17.77
C THR A 12 11.84 -36.22 -17.80
N PHE A 13 12.47 -36.96 -16.90
CA PHE A 13 13.93 -37.12 -16.92
C PHE A 13 14.30 -38.22 -17.92
N SER A 14 15.12 -37.84 -18.93
CA SER A 14 15.61 -38.82 -19.93
C SER A 14 16.52 -39.84 -19.26
N GLY A 15 16.05 -41.08 -19.12
CA GLY A 15 16.80 -42.17 -18.50
C GLY A 15 16.13 -42.82 -17.29
N GLN A 16 15.10 -42.25 -16.74
CA GLN A 16 14.24 -42.80 -15.70
C GLN A 16 12.79 -42.41 -15.93
N SER A 17 11.84 -43.36 -15.76
CA SER A 17 10.40 -43.06 -15.85
C SER A 17 9.91 -42.29 -14.63
N ARG A 18 10.49 -41.05 -14.42
CA ARG A 18 10.13 -40.17 -13.33
C ARG A 18 9.65 -38.83 -13.89
N TYR A 19 8.54 -38.37 -13.37
CA TYR A 19 8.07 -36.99 -13.61
C TYR A 19 8.79 -36.04 -12.67
N GLN A 20 9.16 -34.88 -13.17
CA GLN A 20 9.73 -33.76 -12.41
C GLN A 20 8.89 -32.52 -12.63
N LEU A 21 8.66 -31.79 -11.58
CA LEU A 21 8.09 -30.45 -11.66
C LEU A 21 9.25 -29.43 -11.61
N ILE A 22 9.48 -28.75 -12.72
CA ILE A 22 10.38 -27.59 -12.73
C ILE A 22 9.56 -26.40 -12.23
N VAL A 23 9.82 -26.02 -10.98
CA VAL A 23 9.11 -24.95 -10.31
C VAL A 23 9.69 -23.62 -10.76
N ASN A 24 8.82 -22.71 -11.25
CA ASN A 24 9.19 -21.35 -11.58
C ASN A 24 8.91 -20.43 -10.38
N ASP A 25 7.79 -20.66 -9.68
CA ASP A 25 7.35 -19.86 -8.54
C ASP A 25 6.75 -20.77 -7.45
N ILE A 26 6.94 -20.39 -6.20
CA ILE A 26 6.37 -21.05 -5.02
C ILE A 26 5.63 -20.00 -4.19
N PHE A 27 4.37 -20.28 -3.89
CA PHE A 27 3.53 -19.45 -3.02
C PHE A 27 3.04 -20.28 -1.83
N PRO A 28 2.95 -19.71 -0.62
CA PRO A 28 2.18 -20.30 0.45
C PRO A 28 0.73 -20.55 0.03
N SER A 29 0.13 -21.65 0.52
CA SER A 29 -1.29 -21.94 0.25
C SER A 29 -2.16 -20.83 0.86
N GLY A 30 -2.91 -20.13 0.00
CA GLY A 30 -3.66 -18.91 0.35
C GLY A 30 -3.19 -17.69 -0.43
N GLU A 31 -1.90 -17.46 -0.60
CA GLU A 31 -1.37 -16.33 -1.39
C GLU A 31 -1.73 -16.41 -2.88
N GLY A 32 -1.87 -17.61 -3.44
CA GLY A 32 -2.30 -17.76 -4.84
C GLY A 32 -3.68 -17.18 -5.13
N ALA A 33 -4.62 -17.35 -4.22
CA ALA A 33 -5.97 -16.76 -4.34
C ALA A 33 -5.92 -15.24 -4.20
N LEU A 34 -5.13 -14.73 -3.26
CA LEU A 34 -4.91 -13.30 -3.07
C LEU A 34 -4.23 -12.67 -4.29
N MET A 35 -3.21 -13.34 -4.85
CA MET A 35 -2.53 -12.87 -6.05
C MET A 35 -3.47 -12.84 -7.27
N ALA A 36 -4.32 -13.84 -7.46
CA ALA A 36 -5.32 -13.84 -8.51
C ALA A 36 -6.31 -12.69 -8.33
N LEU A 37 -6.75 -12.43 -7.09
CA LEU A 37 -7.63 -11.30 -6.78
C LEU A 37 -6.93 -9.95 -6.99
N PHE A 38 -5.66 -9.85 -6.62
CA PHE A 38 -4.83 -8.66 -6.89
C PHE A 38 -4.78 -8.34 -8.39
N GLN A 39 -4.47 -9.33 -9.24
CA GLN A 39 -4.41 -9.15 -10.68
C GLN A 39 -5.77 -8.74 -11.25
N LYS A 40 -6.84 -9.40 -10.81
CA LYS A 40 -8.21 -9.04 -11.23
C LYS A 40 -8.56 -7.60 -10.87
N ARG A 41 -8.25 -7.16 -9.65
CA ARG A 41 -8.48 -5.77 -9.21
C ARG A 41 -7.62 -4.79 -10.00
N LYS A 42 -6.33 -5.11 -10.21
CA LYS A 42 -5.43 -4.29 -11.01
C LYS A 42 -5.95 -4.05 -12.42
N GLU A 43 -6.39 -5.11 -13.11
CA GLU A 43 -6.98 -5.00 -14.44
C GLU A 43 -8.27 -4.17 -14.45
N MET A 44 -9.12 -4.34 -13.45
CA MET A 44 -10.35 -3.57 -13.31
C MET A 44 -10.05 -2.07 -13.16
N PHE A 45 -9.14 -1.70 -12.27
CA PHE A 45 -8.78 -0.31 -12.03
C PHE A 45 -8.00 0.32 -13.19
N LEU A 46 -7.21 -0.48 -13.93
CA LEU A 46 -6.60 -0.04 -15.19
C LEU A 46 -7.65 0.32 -16.25
N LYS A 47 -8.67 -0.53 -16.41
CA LYS A 47 -9.79 -0.26 -17.35
C LYS A 47 -10.61 0.96 -16.95
N GLU A 48 -10.73 1.22 -15.66
CA GLU A 48 -11.40 2.41 -15.12
C GLU A 48 -10.53 3.69 -15.18
N GLY A 49 -9.25 3.58 -15.58
CA GLY A 49 -8.32 4.70 -15.66
C GLY A 49 -7.90 5.25 -14.29
N LEU A 50 -8.02 4.47 -13.19
CA LEU A 50 -7.66 4.96 -11.86
C LEU A 50 -6.15 5.19 -11.69
N PHE A 51 -5.33 4.55 -12.51
CA PHE A 51 -3.88 4.68 -12.51
C PHE A 51 -3.33 5.65 -13.56
N ASP A 52 -4.20 6.35 -14.28
CA ASP A 52 -3.79 7.28 -15.32
C ASP A 52 -2.92 8.41 -14.75
N GLU A 53 -1.83 8.70 -15.44
CA GLU A 53 -0.88 9.77 -15.05
C GLU A 53 -1.59 11.14 -14.91
N MET A 54 -2.61 11.41 -15.72
CA MET A 54 -3.38 12.67 -15.65
C MET A 54 -4.13 12.85 -14.32
N ARG A 55 -4.38 11.77 -13.58
CA ARG A 55 -5.02 11.81 -12.26
C ARG A 55 -4.03 12.09 -11.15
N LYS A 56 -2.75 11.81 -11.37
CA LYS A 56 -1.71 12.02 -10.37
C LYS A 56 -1.49 13.50 -10.14
N LYS A 57 -1.40 13.87 -8.88
CA LYS A 57 -1.17 15.25 -8.48
C LYS A 57 0.31 15.52 -8.32
N SER A 58 0.78 16.67 -8.78
CA SER A 58 2.15 17.09 -8.57
C SER A 58 2.43 17.22 -7.07
N LEU A 59 3.56 16.68 -6.64
CA LEU A 59 4.01 16.82 -5.27
C LEU A 59 4.47 18.28 -5.03
N PRO A 60 4.14 18.90 -3.90
CA PRO A 60 4.67 20.21 -3.56
C PRO A 60 6.18 20.12 -3.36
N PHE A 61 6.92 21.10 -3.91
CA PHE A 61 8.38 21.14 -3.75
C PHE A 61 8.81 21.25 -2.28
N LEU A 62 8.10 22.08 -1.51
CA LEU A 62 8.34 22.27 -0.07
C LEU A 62 7.00 22.26 0.67
N PRO A 63 6.49 21.10 1.09
CA PRO A 63 5.26 21.04 1.88
C PRO A 63 5.50 21.69 3.25
N GLU A 64 4.58 22.53 3.72
CA GLU A 64 4.64 23.09 5.07
C GLU A 64 4.08 22.10 6.11
N VAL A 65 3.02 21.39 5.73
CA VAL A 65 2.34 20.42 6.60
C VAL A 65 2.21 19.09 5.88
N ILE A 66 2.70 18.03 6.52
CA ILE A 66 2.63 16.66 6.02
C ILE A 66 1.65 15.88 6.90
N GLY A 67 0.61 15.31 6.30
CA GLY A 67 -0.27 14.36 6.96
C GLY A 67 0.31 12.95 6.82
N VAL A 68 0.46 12.24 7.93
CA VAL A 68 0.93 10.85 7.94
C VAL A 68 -0.19 9.94 8.43
N ILE A 69 -0.48 8.90 7.65
CA ILE A 69 -1.48 7.88 7.96
C ILE A 69 -0.73 6.57 8.20
N THR A 70 -0.60 6.19 9.45
CA THR A 70 0.12 4.98 9.88
C THR A 70 -0.22 4.66 11.33
N SER A 71 0.34 3.59 11.88
CA SER A 71 0.22 3.31 13.31
C SER A 71 1.20 4.16 14.12
N GLU A 72 0.75 4.72 15.24
CA GLU A 72 1.57 5.56 16.13
C GLU A 72 2.77 4.80 16.72
N SER A 73 2.56 3.54 17.08
CA SER A 73 3.60 2.69 17.68
C SER A 73 4.54 2.03 16.65
N GLY A 74 4.32 2.26 15.35
CA GLY A 74 5.10 1.64 14.28
C GLY A 74 6.47 2.29 14.10
N ALA A 75 7.52 1.48 13.86
CA ALA A 75 8.87 1.97 13.55
C ALA A 75 8.86 2.95 12.35
N VAL A 76 8.01 2.69 11.36
CA VAL A 76 7.88 3.53 10.14
C VAL A 76 7.56 4.99 10.47
N PHE A 77 6.72 5.27 11.47
CA PHE A 77 6.42 6.64 11.86
C PHE A 77 7.66 7.35 12.43
N GLN A 78 8.42 6.65 13.27
CA GLN A 78 9.66 7.17 13.84
C GLN A 78 10.72 7.41 12.74
N ASP A 79 10.82 6.49 11.78
CA ASP A 79 11.72 6.65 10.64
C ASP A 79 11.37 7.87 9.79
N ILE A 80 10.08 8.11 9.54
CA ILE A 80 9.62 9.30 8.81
C ILE A 80 10.00 10.58 9.57
N LEU A 81 9.72 10.63 10.88
CA LEU A 81 10.05 11.80 11.71
C LEU A 81 11.56 12.06 11.72
N HIS A 82 12.36 11.02 11.95
CA HIS A 82 13.81 11.13 11.99
C HIS A 82 14.39 11.65 10.66
N ARG A 83 13.89 11.14 9.51
CA ARG A 83 14.34 11.62 8.20
C ARG A 83 13.92 13.06 7.91
N LEU A 84 12.73 13.46 8.36
CA LEU A 84 12.30 14.85 8.23
C LEU A 84 13.13 15.79 9.12
N GLU A 85 13.43 15.40 10.35
CA GLU A 85 14.26 16.20 11.26
C GLU A 85 15.69 16.40 10.73
N GLU A 86 16.30 15.33 10.18
CA GLU A 86 17.65 15.40 9.62
C GLU A 86 17.76 16.26 8.36
N ARG A 87 16.74 16.22 7.50
CA ARG A 87 16.85 16.82 6.16
C ARG A 87 16.12 18.15 6.03
N LEU A 88 14.88 18.20 6.47
CA LEU A 88 14.02 19.36 6.32
C LEU A 88 12.86 19.27 7.31
N PRO A 89 13.02 19.79 8.53
CA PRO A 89 11.97 19.76 9.54
C PRO A 89 10.67 20.37 9.03
N ARG A 90 9.58 19.63 9.13
CA ARG A 90 8.23 20.03 8.71
C ARG A 90 7.20 19.72 9.80
N LYS A 91 6.09 20.42 9.75
CA LYS A 91 4.97 20.10 10.63
C LYS A 91 4.34 18.79 10.17
N VAL A 92 4.29 17.81 11.06
CA VAL A 92 3.65 16.52 10.82
C VAL A 92 2.35 16.44 11.61
N ILE A 93 1.29 15.97 10.95
CA ILE A 93 0.02 15.63 11.57
C ILE A 93 -0.18 14.13 11.38
N LEU A 94 -0.10 13.38 12.48
CA LEU A 94 -0.38 11.95 12.47
C LEU A 94 -1.89 11.71 12.56
N TRP A 95 -2.41 10.87 11.67
CA TRP A 95 -3.69 10.21 11.82
C TRP A 95 -3.41 8.74 12.10
N SER A 96 -3.46 8.38 13.37
CA SER A 96 -3.14 7.01 13.80
C SER A 96 -4.25 6.05 13.37
N VAL A 97 -3.85 4.98 12.65
CA VAL A 97 -4.75 3.92 12.17
C VAL A 97 -4.08 2.56 12.34
N PRO A 98 -4.86 1.48 12.52
CA PRO A 98 -4.32 0.14 12.36
C PRO A 98 -3.91 -0.05 10.89
N VAL A 99 -2.69 -0.54 10.65
CA VAL A 99 -2.12 -0.76 9.31
C VAL A 99 -2.19 -2.21 8.86
N GLN A 100 -2.87 -3.05 9.63
CA GLN A 100 -3.15 -4.46 9.34
C GLN A 100 -4.42 -4.89 10.07
N GLY A 101 -5.02 -6.02 9.64
CA GLY A 101 -6.28 -6.53 10.22
C GLY A 101 -7.52 -6.03 9.48
N GLN A 102 -8.68 -6.52 9.88
CA GLN A 102 -9.95 -6.36 9.14
C GLN A 102 -10.40 -4.90 9.00
N ASP A 103 -10.16 -4.07 10.00
CA ASP A 103 -10.61 -2.67 10.00
C ASP A 103 -9.63 -1.70 9.34
N SER A 104 -8.42 -2.18 9.00
CA SER A 104 -7.34 -1.33 8.51
C SER A 104 -7.75 -0.53 7.25
N ALA A 105 -8.31 -1.20 6.25
CA ALA A 105 -8.74 -0.55 5.02
C ALA A 105 -9.74 0.59 5.26
N GLN A 106 -10.76 0.32 6.08
CA GLN A 106 -11.78 1.32 6.43
C GLN A 106 -11.18 2.50 7.18
N LYS A 107 -10.27 2.26 8.13
CA LYS A 107 -9.62 3.31 8.91
C LYS A 107 -8.68 4.17 8.06
N VAL A 108 -7.96 3.58 7.10
CA VAL A 108 -7.15 4.32 6.12
C VAL A 108 -8.05 5.23 5.27
N VAL A 109 -9.19 4.73 4.78
CA VAL A 109 -10.17 5.54 4.04
C VAL A 109 -10.70 6.70 4.87
N GLU A 110 -11.08 6.45 6.13
CA GLU A 110 -11.54 7.51 7.05
C GLU A 110 -10.47 8.59 7.23
N ALA A 111 -9.21 8.19 7.39
CA ALA A 111 -8.10 9.14 7.54
C ALA A 111 -7.86 9.97 6.28
N ILE A 112 -7.85 9.35 5.08
CA ILE A 112 -7.69 10.07 3.81
C ILE A 112 -8.83 11.08 3.63
N ASN A 113 -10.08 10.65 3.84
CA ASN A 113 -11.25 11.51 3.71
C ASN A 113 -11.26 12.62 4.77
N GLY A 114 -10.86 12.28 6.00
CA GLY A 114 -10.73 13.23 7.09
C GLY A 114 -9.76 14.36 6.75
N PHE A 115 -8.55 14.04 6.30
CA PHE A 115 -7.59 15.06 5.84
C PHE A 115 -8.11 15.87 4.65
N ASN A 116 -8.81 15.26 3.72
CA ASN A 116 -9.41 15.98 2.58
C ASN A 116 -10.54 16.94 2.98
N SER A 117 -11.19 16.65 4.12
CA SER A 117 -12.28 17.45 4.69
C SER A 117 -11.79 18.54 5.65
N PHE A 118 -10.49 18.68 5.87
CA PHE A 118 -9.91 19.75 6.71
C PHE A 118 -10.35 21.09 6.19
N GLY A 119 -11.19 21.77 6.95
CA GLY A 119 -11.75 23.10 6.62
C GLY A 119 -11.09 24.22 7.40
N SER A 120 -11.43 25.46 7.02
CA SER A 120 -10.94 26.69 7.66
C SER A 120 -11.30 26.85 9.15
N HIS A 121 -12.20 26.01 9.65
CA HIS A 121 -12.62 26.03 11.06
C HIS A 121 -11.77 25.15 11.99
N GLN A 122 -10.84 24.37 11.43
CA GLN A 122 -9.96 23.53 12.24
C GLN A 122 -8.71 24.32 12.66
N LYS A 123 -8.27 24.11 13.92
CA LYS A 123 -7.06 24.77 14.47
C LYS A 123 -5.77 24.41 13.72
N ALA A 124 -5.75 23.29 13.00
CA ALA A 124 -4.60 22.85 12.24
C ALA A 124 -4.78 23.18 10.75
N LYS A 125 -3.70 23.64 10.12
CA LYS A 125 -3.64 23.86 8.66
C LYS A 125 -3.82 22.52 7.95
N LYS A 126 -4.59 22.50 6.86
CA LYS A 126 -4.74 21.35 6.00
C LYS A 126 -3.38 20.87 5.49
N PRO A 127 -3.09 19.54 5.47
CA PRO A 127 -1.86 19.02 4.88
C PRO A 127 -1.72 19.35 3.40
N ASP A 128 -0.50 19.66 3.00
CA ASP A 128 -0.13 19.89 1.59
C ASP A 128 0.20 18.57 0.87
N LEU A 129 0.53 17.55 1.66
CA LEU A 129 0.93 16.22 1.22
C LEU A 129 0.47 15.18 2.24
N LEU A 130 0.03 14.00 1.78
CA LEU A 130 -0.23 12.85 2.63
C LEU A 130 0.81 11.76 2.37
N ILE A 131 1.19 11.05 3.42
CA ILE A 131 1.99 9.83 3.36
C ILE A 131 1.17 8.72 4.01
N VAL A 132 0.83 7.69 3.23
CA VAL A 132 0.24 6.44 3.75
C VAL A 132 1.38 5.45 3.89
N ALA A 133 1.67 5.04 5.12
CA ALA A 133 2.89 4.29 5.40
C ALA A 133 2.62 3.01 6.21
N ARG A 134 3.34 1.95 5.81
CA ARG A 134 3.39 0.65 6.50
C ARG A 134 4.70 -0.05 6.13
N GLY A 135 5.38 -0.60 7.08
CA GLY A 135 6.60 -1.40 6.87
C GLY A 135 6.34 -2.65 6.02
N GLY A 136 7.35 -3.46 5.77
CA GLY A 136 7.23 -4.71 5.03
C GLY A 136 6.37 -5.76 5.73
N GLY A 137 6.01 -6.80 5.00
CA GLY A 137 5.20 -7.92 5.49
C GLY A 137 4.76 -8.82 4.34
N SER A 138 4.02 -9.85 4.67
CA SER A 138 3.42 -10.74 3.67
C SER A 138 2.37 -10.03 2.82
N LEU A 139 2.01 -10.62 1.68
CA LEU A 139 0.90 -10.12 0.85
C LEU A 139 -0.39 -9.97 1.66
N GLU A 140 -0.64 -10.86 2.60
CA GLU A 140 -1.80 -10.82 3.50
C GLU A 140 -1.74 -9.61 4.43
N ASP A 141 -0.57 -9.31 4.98
CA ASP A 141 -0.35 -8.15 5.86
C ASP A 141 -0.54 -6.82 5.12
N LEU A 142 -0.18 -6.77 3.84
CA LEU A 142 -0.31 -5.60 2.98
C LEU A 142 -1.67 -5.51 2.30
N TRP A 143 -2.54 -6.52 2.49
CA TRP A 143 -3.76 -6.66 1.72
C TRP A 143 -4.72 -5.48 1.83
N SER A 144 -4.78 -4.85 3.00
CA SER A 144 -5.63 -3.68 3.23
C SER A 144 -5.42 -2.57 2.20
N PHE A 145 -4.19 -2.42 1.68
CA PHE A 145 -3.82 -1.41 0.68
C PHE A 145 -4.16 -1.82 -0.76
N ASN A 146 -4.64 -3.06 -0.94
CA ASN A 146 -5.17 -3.59 -2.19
C ASN A 146 -6.71 -3.60 -2.21
N GLU A 147 -7.35 -3.15 -1.12
CA GLU A 147 -8.80 -3.07 -1.05
C GLU A 147 -9.33 -1.94 -1.95
N GLU A 148 -10.43 -2.24 -2.67
CA GLU A 148 -11.05 -1.32 -3.62
C GLU A 148 -11.37 0.04 -3.00
N ILE A 149 -11.89 0.05 -1.76
CA ILE A 149 -12.25 1.28 -1.05
C ILE A 149 -11.03 2.20 -0.83
N VAL A 150 -9.86 1.60 -0.57
CA VAL A 150 -8.62 2.36 -0.35
C VAL A 150 -8.11 2.92 -1.68
N VAL A 151 -8.03 2.09 -2.73
CA VAL A 151 -7.61 2.53 -4.07
C VAL A 151 -8.48 3.69 -4.57
N ARG A 152 -9.80 3.58 -4.43
CA ARG A 152 -10.72 4.65 -4.82
C ARG A 152 -10.58 5.91 -3.98
N SER A 153 -10.34 5.77 -2.68
CA SER A 153 -10.11 6.92 -1.78
C SER A 153 -8.82 7.65 -2.14
N VAL A 154 -7.74 6.92 -2.45
CA VAL A 154 -6.46 7.50 -2.91
C VAL A 154 -6.65 8.23 -4.25
N ALA A 155 -7.30 7.58 -5.24
CA ALA A 155 -7.54 8.16 -6.56
C ALA A 155 -8.40 9.44 -6.50
N ASN A 156 -9.32 9.55 -5.54
CA ASN A 156 -10.20 10.70 -5.36
C ASN A 156 -9.67 11.76 -4.39
N SER A 157 -8.53 11.50 -3.74
CA SER A 157 -7.93 12.49 -2.82
C SER A 157 -7.63 13.80 -3.54
N LYS A 158 -7.97 14.93 -2.91
CA LYS A 158 -7.61 16.28 -3.39
C LYS A 158 -6.19 16.68 -3.00
N ILE A 159 -5.63 16.03 -1.99
CA ILE A 159 -4.26 16.20 -1.52
C ILE A 159 -3.40 15.14 -2.21
N PRO A 160 -2.21 15.46 -2.75
CA PRO A 160 -1.29 14.46 -3.28
C PRO A 160 -0.91 13.45 -2.19
N ILE A 161 -0.80 12.19 -2.59
CA ILE A 161 -0.50 11.07 -1.68
C ILE A 161 0.79 10.38 -2.13
N ILE A 162 1.67 10.11 -1.19
CA ILE A 162 2.79 9.18 -1.34
C ILE A 162 2.40 7.87 -0.66
N SER A 163 2.44 6.78 -1.40
CA SER A 163 2.35 5.43 -0.86
C SER A 163 3.76 4.97 -0.44
N ALA A 164 3.93 4.69 0.84
CA ALA A 164 5.15 4.17 1.44
C ALA A 164 4.83 2.84 2.13
N ILE A 165 4.43 1.86 1.33
CA ILE A 165 3.93 0.56 1.78
C ILE A 165 4.92 -0.54 1.40
N GLY A 166 5.35 -1.32 2.39
CA GLY A 166 6.23 -2.45 2.17
C GLY A 166 7.69 -2.06 1.94
N HIS A 167 8.47 -2.99 1.42
CA HIS A 167 9.85 -2.79 0.98
C HIS A 167 9.91 -2.56 -0.54
N GLU A 168 11.09 -2.38 -1.11
CA GLU A 168 11.30 -2.13 -2.55
C GLU A 168 10.71 -3.20 -3.47
N THR A 169 10.64 -4.45 -3.00
CA THR A 169 10.09 -5.58 -3.75
C THR A 169 8.59 -5.73 -3.63
N ASP A 170 7.99 -5.09 -2.65
CA ASP A 170 6.56 -5.19 -2.38
C ASP A 170 5.77 -4.26 -3.31
N THR A 171 4.66 -4.75 -3.85
CA THR A 171 3.80 -3.96 -4.73
C THR A 171 2.37 -4.00 -4.21
N THR A 172 1.79 -2.83 -4.02
CA THR A 172 0.37 -2.64 -3.70
C THR A 172 -0.35 -1.85 -4.79
N LEU A 173 -1.69 -1.81 -4.73
CA LEU A 173 -2.50 -1.07 -5.71
C LEU A 173 -2.56 0.44 -5.44
N ILE A 174 -2.02 0.89 -4.29
CA ILE A 174 -1.90 2.34 -4.00
C ILE A 174 -0.47 2.78 -3.95
#